data_99d8144e38b2eece55501189ade5c23b
#
_entry.id   99d8144e38b2eece55501189ade5c23b
#
_cell.length_a   1.000
_cell.length_b   1.000
_cell.length_c   1.000
_cell.angle_alpha   90.00
_cell.angle_beta   90.00
_cell.angle_gamma   90.00
#
_symmetry.space_group_name_H-M   'P 1'
#
loop_
_entity.id
_entity.type
_entity.pdbx_description
1 polymer ?
#
loop_
_entity_poly.entity_id
_entity_poly.type
_entity_poly.pdbx_seq_one_letter_code
_entity_poly.pdbx_strand_id
1 'polypeptide(L)'
;MISSGVLKQLDGLKNSENKELGFKARRAAIIISKNIDNITWDTTKRTGTVDEQLIKITEEVHGILITNDIYLKIEAMSKNVPTKGYSLKSEYTGVEYLYIHTDENRYNEELDKILQTGEKPKAINLEENQYLIVKDLNSPIKDRNGELDYTLMGIFKYNNKKLHSINEKTIKNKWTGYIKPRNPEQVCLFDGLYDPQNTIVYAGGSFGVGKSFILSNFALQELEKENIRKIIYIPNNAYVENAMDLGFLPGDKIEKSMPSIGPLVDLIGIDEISRLFAEERLEVVPLAYIRGRNFENSIILVNEAQNLDFDHIKLLIGRVGEKSRIFFDGSLKQIDSDIFKNKNGLKLLLNLAKSPNYSKLFSTVRLQTVERSITAQVAEYLDNLE
;
A
#
# COMPACT_ATOMS: atom_id res chain seq x y z
N MET A 1 -27.29 12.89 -9.81
CA MET A 1 -28.14 12.83 -11.04
C MET A 1 -27.40 12.06 -12.11
N ILE A 2 -28.10 11.27 -12.92
CA ILE A 2 -27.56 10.55 -14.09
C ILE A 2 -28.39 10.92 -15.32
N SER A 3 -27.70 11.29 -16.41
CA SER A 3 -28.38 11.64 -17.68
C SER A 3 -28.64 10.40 -18.55
N SER A 4 -29.64 10.53 -19.44
CA SER A 4 -29.92 9.52 -20.46
C SER A 4 -28.74 9.28 -21.41
N GLY A 5 -27.89 10.28 -21.63
CA GLY A 5 -26.67 10.19 -22.43
C GLY A 5 -25.66 9.22 -21.84
N VAL A 6 -25.43 9.28 -20.53
CA VAL A 6 -24.53 8.35 -19.81
C VAL A 6 -25.03 6.91 -19.88
N LEU A 7 -26.34 6.70 -19.76
CA LEU A 7 -26.92 5.35 -19.89
C LEU A 7 -26.74 4.77 -21.29
N LYS A 8 -26.88 5.59 -22.34
CA LYS A 8 -26.64 5.17 -23.73
C LYS A 8 -25.17 4.81 -23.97
N GLN A 9 -24.24 5.57 -23.39
CA GLN A 9 -22.80 5.22 -23.46
C GLN A 9 -22.51 3.88 -22.77
N LEU A 10 -23.05 3.65 -21.57
CA LEU A 10 -22.92 2.37 -20.88
C LEU A 10 -23.53 1.21 -21.66
N ASP A 11 -24.69 1.44 -22.31
CA ASP A 11 -25.35 0.44 -23.15
C ASP A 11 -24.50 0.08 -24.38
N GLY A 12 -23.90 1.07 -25.02
CA GLY A 12 -22.96 0.84 -26.13
C GLY A 12 -21.69 0.07 -25.72
N LEU A 13 -21.15 0.37 -24.54
CA LEU A 13 -19.94 -0.26 -24.03
C LEU A 13 -20.16 -1.72 -23.56
N LYS A 14 -21.37 -2.13 -23.18
CA LYS A 14 -21.65 -3.50 -22.71
C LYS A 14 -21.34 -4.59 -23.74
N ASN A 15 -21.42 -4.24 -25.03
CA ASN A 15 -21.15 -5.13 -26.17
C ASN A 15 -19.81 -4.82 -26.86
N SER A 16 -18.93 -4.08 -26.22
CA SER A 16 -17.60 -3.76 -26.74
C SER A 16 -16.79 -5.04 -27.01
N GLU A 17 -16.02 -5.02 -28.08
CA GLU A 17 -15.03 -6.06 -28.40
C GLU A 17 -14.00 -6.22 -27.28
N ASN A 18 -13.72 -5.13 -26.56
CA ASN A 18 -12.93 -5.18 -25.33
C ASN A 18 -13.77 -5.77 -24.19
N LYS A 19 -13.50 -7.04 -23.89
CA LYS A 19 -14.22 -7.82 -22.85
C LYS A 19 -14.17 -7.15 -21.47
N GLU A 20 -13.10 -6.44 -21.15
CA GLU A 20 -12.93 -5.74 -19.88
C GLU A 20 -13.87 -4.51 -19.79
N LEU A 21 -13.92 -3.71 -20.84
CA LEU A 21 -14.85 -2.58 -20.92
C LEU A 21 -16.32 -3.05 -20.86
N GLY A 22 -16.66 -4.11 -21.59
CA GLY A 22 -18.00 -4.69 -21.52
C GLY A 22 -18.36 -5.22 -20.13
N PHE A 23 -17.41 -5.82 -19.42
CA PHE A 23 -17.60 -6.26 -18.03
C PHE A 23 -17.81 -5.07 -17.08
N LYS A 24 -16.97 -4.02 -17.19
CA LYS A 24 -17.09 -2.79 -16.38
C LYS A 24 -18.44 -2.09 -16.61
N ALA A 25 -18.88 -2.00 -17.86
CA ALA A 25 -20.17 -1.39 -18.21
C ALA A 25 -21.35 -2.17 -17.61
N ARG A 26 -21.37 -3.51 -17.70
CA ARG A 26 -22.40 -4.35 -17.07
C ARG A 26 -22.39 -4.21 -15.56
N ARG A 27 -21.22 -4.17 -14.92
CA ARG A 27 -21.09 -3.97 -13.47
C ARG A 27 -21.62 -2.59 -13.04
N ALA A 28 -21.33 -1.53 -13.81
CA ALA A 28 -21.86 -0.20 -13.57
C ALA A 28 -23.40 -0.19 -13.64
N ALA A 29 -23.99 -0.83 -14.65
CA ALA A 29 -25.44 -0.94 -14.77
C ALA A 29 -26.07 -1.67 -13.56
N ILE A 30 -25.45 -2.74 -13.05
CA ILE A 30 -25.91 -3.45 -11.84
C ILE A 30 -25.86 -2.53 -10.61
N ILE A 31 -24.80 -1.74 -10.45
CA ILE A 31 -24.67 -0.80 -9.33
C ILE A 31 -25.74 0.28 -9.40
N ILE A 32 -25.99 0.84 -10.60
CA ILE A 32 -27.04 1.82 -10.83
C ILE A 32 -28.41 1.22 -10.48
N SER A 33 -28.71 0.01 -10.93
CA SER A 33 -30.00 -0.64 -10.65
C SER A 33 -30.23 -0.90 -9.17
N LYS A 34 -29.19 -1.23 -8.41
CA LYS A 34 -29.28 -1.44 -6.95
C LYS A 34 -29.48 -0.15 -6.15
N ASN A 35 -29.19 1.00 -6.74
CA ASN A 35 -29.28 2.30 -6.08
C ASN A 35 -30.32 3.21 -6.76
N ILE A 36 -31.27 2.65 -7.48
CA ILE A 36 -32.22 3.38 -8.32
C ILE A 36 -33.01 4.43 -7.52
N ASP A 37 -33.39 4.10 -6.29
CA ASP A 37 -34.17 4.99 -5.42
C ASP A 37 -33.37 6.22 -4.93
N ASN A 38 -32.01 6.15 -4.99
CA ASN A 38 -31.10 7.23 -4.60
C ASN A 38 -30.62 8.07 -5.79
N ILE A 39 -31.14 7.78 -7.01
CA ILE A 39 -30.65 8.42 -8.23
C ILE A 39 -31.77 9.32 -8.79
N THR A 40 -31.42 10.57 -9.00
CA THR A 40 -32.26 11.49 -9.78
C THR A 40 -31.91 11.36 -11.25
N TRP A 41 -32.93 11.23 -12.11
CA TRP A 41 -32.77 11.01 -13.55
C TRP A 41 -33.01 12.30 -14.31
N ASP A 42 -32.11 12.63 -15.26
CA ASP A 42 -32.41 13.64 -16.26
C ASP A 42 -32.97 12.96 -17.52
N THR A 43 -34.27 13.15 -17.76
CA THR A 43 -34.97 12.62 -18.92
C THR A 43 -35.17 13.65 -20.03
N THR A 44 -34.62 14.86 -19.87
CA THR A 44 -34.77 15.95 -20.81
C THR A 44 -34.04 15.62 -22.12
N LYS A 45 -34.74 15.80 -23.25
CA LYS A 45 -34.10 15.68 -24.57
C LYS A 45 -33.16 16.87 -24.78
N ARG A 46 -31.86 16.60 -24.86
CA ARG A 46 -30.83 17.61 -25.09
C ARG A 46 -30.12 17.35 -26.40
N THR A 47 -29.67 18.43 -27.06
CA THR A 47 -28.82 18.39 -28.25
C THR A 47 -27.37 18.58 -27.85
N GLY A 48 -26.44 18.15 -28.69
CA GLY A 48 -24.98 18.23 -28.43
C GLY A 48 -24.40 16.92 -27.93
N THR A 49 -23.08 16.95 -27.67
CA THR A 49 -22.35 15.81 -27.13
C THR A 49 -22.80 15.47 -25.70
N VAL A 50 -22.50 14.26 -25.23
CA VAL A 50 -22.81 13.86 -23.83
C VAL A 50 -22.12 14.78 -22.83
N ASP A 51 -20.89 15.21 -23.13
CA ASP A 51 -20.10 16.09 -22.29
C ASP A 51 -20.74 17.49 -22.17
N GLU A 52 -21.14 18.08 -23.27
CA GLU A 52 -21.91 19.36 -23.29
C GLU A 52 -23.19 19.25 -22.49
N GLN A 53 -23.90 18.13 -22.63
CA GLN A 53 -25.13 17.88 -21.87
C GLN A 53 -24.87 17.79 -20.36
N LEU A 54 -23.81 17.10 -19.96
CA LEU A 54 -23.42 16.99 -18.54
C LEU A 54 -23.07 18.34 -17.92
N ILE A 55 -22.36 19.19 -18.64
CA ILE A 55 -22.05 20.55 -18.19
C ILE A 55 -23.33 21.37 -17.99
N LYS A 56 -24.23 21.39 -19.00
CA LYS A 56 -25.52 22.12 -18.92
C LYS A 56 -26.39 21.63 -17.77
N ILE A 57 -26.51 20.30 -17.58
CA ILE A 57 -27.25 19.73 -16.46
C ILE A 57 -26.70 20.21 -15.13
N THR A 58 -25.37 20.18 -15.01
CA THR A 58 -24.68 20.56 -13.76
C THR A 58 -24.89 22.04 -13.44
N GLU A 59 -24.88 22.90 -14.47
CA GLU A 59 -25.12 24.32 -14.35
C GLU A 59 -26.58 24.58 -13.92
N GLU A 60 -27.55 23.96 -14.57
CA GLU A 60 -29.02 24.12 -14.29
C GLU A 60 -29.38 23.69 -12.87
N VAL A 61 -28.77 22.64 -12.34
CA VAL A 61 -29.05 22.14 -10.98
C VAL A 61 -28.13 22.75 -9.93
N HIS A 62 -27.26 23.68 -10.30
CA HIS A 62 -26.21 24.26 -9.41
C HIS A 62 -25.39 23.18 -8.68
N GLY A 63 -25.08 22.11 -9.41
CA GLY A 63 -24.42 20.93 -8.87
C GLY A 63 -22.89 20.96 -9.02
N ILE A 64 -22.26 19.82 -8.75
CA ILE A 64 -20.84 19.57 -8.98
C ILE A 64 -20.71 18.47 -10.02
N LEU A 65 -19.98 18.72 -11.11
CA LEU A 65 -19.68 17.71 -12.11
C LEU A 65 -18.59 16.76 -11.60
N ILE A 66 -18.91 15.48 -11.47
CA ILE A 66 -17.95 14.45 -11.06
C ILE A 66 -17.42 13.76 -12.32
N THR A 67 -16.17 14.00 -12.65
CA THR A 67 -15.50 13.38 -13.80
C THR A 67 -13.98 13.26 -13.58
N ASN A 68 -13.39 12.22 -14.17
CA ASN A 68 -11.93 12.08 -14.29
C ASN A 68 -11.44 12.45 -15.71
N ASP A 69 -12.34 12.73 -16.63
CA ASP A 69 -11.98 13.22 -17.95
C ASP A 69 -11.38 14.64 -17.84
N ILE A 70 -10.13 14.78 -18.28
CA ILE A 70 -9.37 16.02 -18.18
C ILE A 70 -9.97 17.09 -19.09
N TYR A 71 -10.39 16.72 -20.31
CA TYR A 71 -10.96 17.67 -21.28
C TYR A 71 -12.32 18.16 -20.79
N LEU A 72 -13.17 17.26 -20.31
CA LEU A 72 -14.47 17.62 -19.73
C LEU A 72 -14.30 18.52 -18.49
N LYS A 73 -13.28 18.31 -17.66
CA LYS A 73 -12.95 19.21 -16.56
C LYS A 73 -12.60 20.61 -17.04
N ILE A 74 -11.69 20.70 -18.01
CA ILE A 74 -11.22 22.00 -18.54
C ILE A 74 -12.41 22.75 -19.14
N GLU A 75 -13.26 22.09 -19.93
CA GLU A 75 -14.44 22.69 -20.53
C GLU A 75 -15.45 23.17 -19.48
N ALA A 76 -15.74 22.36 -18.46
CA ALA A 76 -16.63 22.75 -17.38
C ALA A 76 -16.08 23.96 -16.58
N MET A 77 -14.79 23.95 -16.26
CA MET A 77 -14.13 25.07 -15.58
C MET A 77 -14.16 26.36 -16.41
N SER A 78 -14.01 26.28 -17.74
CA SER A 78 -14.13 27.44 -18.63
C SER A 78 -15.52 28.08 -18.61
N LYS A 79 -16.54 27.31 -18.23
CA LYS A 79 -17.94 27.74 -18.08
C LYS A 79 -18.33 28.00 -16.60
N ASN A 80 -17.35 28.09 -15.69
CA ASN A 80 -17.54 28.28 -14.25
C ASN A 80 -18.39 27.18 -13.59
N VAL A 81 -18.45 25.96 -14.15
CA VAL A 81 -19.14 24.82 -13.56
C VAL A 81 -18.20 24.10 -12.61
N PRO A 82 -18.56 23.95 -11.32
CA PRO A 82 -17.72 23.27 -10.34
C PRO A 82 -17.48 21.81 -10.74
N THR A 83 -16.21 21.38 -10.71
CA THR A 83 -15.83 20.01 -11.04
C THR A 83 -15.12 19.34 -9.88
N LYS A 84 -15.34 18.04 -9.72
CA LYS A 84 -14.62 17.19 -8.78
C LYS A 84 -14.17 15.91 -9.47
N GLY A 85 -12.90 15.53 -9.29
CA GLY A 85 -12.44 14.22 -9.70
C GLY A 85 -13.05 13.14 -8.81
N TYR A 86 -13.38 11.99 -9.41
CA TYR A 86 -13.66 10.78 -8.66
C TYR A 86 -12.36 10.00 -8.53
N SER A 87 -11.78 9.98 -7.34
CA SER A 87 -10.82 8.95 -7.02
C SER A 87 -11.59 7.69 -6.64
N LEU A 88 -11.43 6.60 -7.39
CA LEU A 88 -11.67 5.26 -6.85
C LEU A 88 -11.03 5.28 -5.47
N LYS A 89 -11.76 4.89 -4.40
CA LYS A 89 -11.28 4.90 -3.00
C LYS A 89 -9.78 4.73 -3.00
N SER A 90 -9.04 5.74 -2.53
CA SER A 90 -7.59 5.67 -2.51
C SER A 90 -7.20 4.34 -1.88
N GLU A 91 -6.26 3.65 -2.50
CA GLU A 91 -5.70 2.42 -1.95
C GLU A 91 -5.39 2.66 -0.48
N TYR A 92 -5.79 1.75 0.39
CA TYR A 92 -5.49 1.87 1.80
C TYR A 92 -3.98 1.86 2.00
N THR A 93 -3.45 2.97 2.48
CA THR A 93 -2.00 3.17 2.64
C THR A 93 -1.52 2.90 4.05
N GLY A 94 -2.46 2.79 5.01
CA GLY A 94 -2.15 2.77 6.44
C GLY A 94 -1.71 4.12 7.00
N VAL A 95 -1.54 5.12 6.16
CA VAL A 95 -1.10 6.48 6.51
C VAL A 95 -2.05 7.49 5.88
N GLU A 96 -2.48 8.46 6.67
CA GLU A 96 -3.22 9.64 6.22
C GLU A 96 -2.41 10.90 6.50
N TYR A 97 -2.65 11.94 5.71
CA TYR A 97 -1.98 13.23 5.86
C TYR A 97 -2.97 14.30 6.27
N LEU A 98 -2.58 15.10 7.26
CA LEU A 98 -3.24 16.33 7.63
C LEU A 98 -2.31 17.49 7.30
N TYR A 99 -2.77 18.37 6.41
CA TYR A 99 -2.08 19.61 6.08
C TYR A 99 -2.75 20.74 6.85
N ILE A 100 -1.97 21.47 7.66
CA ILE A 100 -2.44 22.57 8.49
C ILE A 100 -1.78 23.88 8.09
N HIS A 101 -2.36 24.99 8.50
CA HIS A 101 -1.74 26.30 8.45
C HIS A 101 -1.45 26.75 9.90
N THR A 102 -0.20 26.96 10.22
CA THR A 102 0.20 27.49 11.53
C THR A 102 0.26 29.02 11.49
N ASP A 103 0.09 29.63 12.64
CA ASP A 103 0.35 31.08 12.82
C ASP A 103 1.86 31.38 12.99
N GLU A 104 2.20 32.64 13.27
CA GLU A 104 3.59 33.09 13.50
C GLU A 104 4.28 32.40 14.68
N ASN A 105 3.49 31.90 15.65
CA ASN A 105 3.98 31.14 16.80
C ASN A 105 4.02 29.64 16.57
N ARG A 106 3.80 29.20 15.33
CA ARG A 106 3.64 27.76 14.93
C ARG A 106 2.45 27.08 15.63
N TYR A 107 1.42 27.86 16.02
CA TYR A 107 0.22 27.33 16.63
C TYR A 107 -0.83 26.97 15.56
N ASN A 108 -1.53 25.87 15.80
CA ASN A 108 -2.73 25.47 15.07
C ASN A 108 -3.67 24.75 16.05
N GLU A 109 -4.93 25.20 16.12
CA GLU A 109 -5.93 24.70 17.07
C GLU A 109 -6.19 23.20 16.93
N GLU A 110 -6.23 22.68 15.69
CA GLU A 110 -6.50 21.27 15.44
C GLU A 110 -5.34 20.39 15.89
N LEU A 111 -4.08 20.80 15.63
CA LEU A 111 -2.90 20.12 16.12
C LEU A 111 -2.82 20.15 17.65
N ASP A 112 -3.08 21.31 18.26
CA ASP A 112 -3.07 21.45 19.72
C ASP A 112 -4.12 20.53 20.37
N LYS A 113 -5.31 20.46 19.79
CA LYS A 113 -6.35 19.53 20.22
C LYS A 113 -5.91 18.06 20.12
N ILE A 114 -5.25 17.67 19.03
CA ILE A 114 -4.68 16.32 18.90
C ILE A 114 -3.68 16.05 20.01
N LEU A 115 -2.77 16.98 20.27
CA LEU A 115 -1.72 16.83 21.28
C LEU A 115 -2.27 16.75 22.70
N GLN A 116 -3.30 17.52 23.03
CA GLN A 116 -3.87 17.58 24.38
C GLN A 116 -4.84 16.41 24.66
N THR A 117 -5.67 16.04 23.69
CA THR A 117 -6.79 15.11 23.93
C THR A 117 -6.64 13.78 23.20
N GLY A 118 -5.81 13.72 22.17
CA GLY A 118 -5.73 12.59 21.25
C GLY A 118 -6.95 12.46 20.32
N GLU A 119 -7.82 13.48 20.27
CA GLU A 119 -9.03 13.43 19.45
C GLU A 119 -8.66 13.58 17.97
N LYS A 120 -9.20 12.69 17.13
CA LYS A 120 -8.95 12.75 15.69
C LYS A 120 -9.70 13.93 15.04
N PRO A 121 -9.13 14.54 13.99
CA PRO A 121 -9.81 15.56 13.18
C PRO A 121 -11.12 15.04 12.61
N LYS A 122 -12.17 15.87 12.65
CA LYS A 122 -13.50 15.49 12.11
C LYS A 122 -13.48 15.20 10.62
N ALA A 123 -12.60 15.87 9.87
CA ALA A 123 -12.47 15.71 8.43
C ALA A 123 -11.76 14.41 8.01
N ILE A 124 -11.05 13.74 8.93
CA ILE A 124 -10.24 12.56 8.63
C ILE A 124 -10.89 11.31 9.25
N ASN A 125 -11.10 10.29 8.44
CA ASN A 125 -11.52 8.99 8.93
C ASN A 125 -10.29 8.10 9.09
N LEU A 126 -10.06 7.62 10.31
CA LEU A 126 -8.94 6.73 10.63
C LEU A 126 -9.47 5.40 11.14
N GLU A 127 -8.84 4.34 10.68
CA GLU A 127 -9.03 2.98 11.18
C GLU A 127 -8.00 2.66 12.28
N GLU A 128 -8.28 1.70 13.14
CA GLU A 128 -7.34 1.24 14.18
C GLU A 128 -5.98 0.85 13.56
N ASN A 129 -4.89 1.21 14.23
CA ASN A 129 -3.50 1.06 13.79
C ASN A 129 -3.09 1.89 12.56
N GLN A 130 -3.92 2.81 12.10
CA GLN A 130 -3.57 3.75 11.04
C GLN A 130 -2.76 4.93 11.59
N TYR A 131 -1.89 5.49 10.77
CA TYR A 131 -1.06 6.64 11.13
C TYR A 131 -1.59 7.93 10.53
N LEU A 132 -1.38 9.03 11.23
CA LEU A 132 -1.63 10.39 10.79
C LEU A 132 -0.32 11.17 10.80
N ILE A 133 0.08 11.70 9.64
CA ILE A 133 1.24 12.59 9.48
C ILE A 133 0.71 14.00 9.32
N VAL A 134 1.15 14.92 10.18
CA VAL A 134 0.73 16.33 10.17
C VAL A 134 1.86 17.19 9.60
N LYS A 135 1.55 17.99 8.57
CA LYS A 135 2.50 18.88 7.88
C LYS A 135 1.97 20.31 7.83
N ASP A 136 2.87 21.29 7.94
CA ASP A 136 2.54 22.71 7.93
C ASP A 136 2.75 23.33 6.55
N LEU A 137 1.66 23.74 5.90
CA LEU A 137 1.66 24.38 4.59
C LEU A 137 2.33 25.77 4.57
N ASN A 138 2.42 26.44 5.73
CA ASN A 138 3.10 27.73 5.84
C ASN A 138 4.63 27.59 5.92
N SER A 139 5.15 26.37 6.02
CA SER A 139 6.58 26.09 6.12
C SER A 139 7.03 25.12 5.03
N PRO A 140 7.09 25.56 3.74
CA PRO A 140 7.55 24.72 2.64
C PRO A 140 9.04 24.42 2.80
N ILE A 141 9.42 23.18 2.51
CA ILE A 141 10.79 22.68 2.48
C ILE A 141 11.04 21.93 1.17
N LYS A 142 12.28 21.60 0.91
CA LYS A 142 12.63 20.62 -0.12
C LYS A 142 12.97 19.30 0.56
N ASP A 143 12.43 18.23 0.03
CA ASP A 143 12.80 16.89 0.45
C ASP A 143 14.24 16.55 -0.02
N ARG A 144 14.72 15.35 0.27
CA ARG A 144 16.07 14.89 -0.13
C ARG A 144 16.27 14.81 -1.65
N ASN A 145 15.19 14.70 -2.39
CA ASN A 145 15.17 14.63 -3.85
C ASN A 145 15.06 16.02 -4.49
N GLY A 146 14.91 17.07 -3.66
CA GLY A 146 14.74 18.46 -4.09
C GLY A 146 13.29 18.81 -4.47
N GLU A 147 12.33 17.90 -4.25
CA GLU A 147 10.91 18.13 -4.46
C GLU A 147 10.28 18.96 -3.34
N LEU A 148 9.19 19.66 -3.67
CA LEU A 148 8.46 20.44 -2.67
C LEU A 148 7.81 19.51 -1.63
N ASP A 149 8.14 19.75 -0.38
CA ASP A 149 7.51 19.14 0.78
C ASP A 149 7.21 20.22 1.84
N TYR A 150 6.66 19.82 2.98
CA TYR A 150 6.26 20.70 4.04
C TYR A 150 6.80 20.22 5.39
N THR A 151 7.05 21.18 6.28
CA THR A 151 7.61 20.88 7.60
C THR A 151 6.72 19.93 8.38
N LEU A 152 7.32 18.86 8.89
CA LEU A 152 6.67 17.87 9.73
C LEU A 152 6.34 18.46 11.10
N MET A 153 5.07 18.40 11.50
CA MET A 153 4.57 18.90 12.80
C MET A 153 4.33 17.76 13.80
N GLY A 154 4.08 16.56 13.32
CA GLY A 154 3.92 15.38 14.18
C GLY A 154 3.53 14.14 13.41
N ILE A 155 3.77 12.99 14.03
CA ILE A 155 3.33 11.68 13.55
C ILE A 155 2.58 11.01 14.68
N PHE A 156 1.40 10.51 14.38
CA PHE A 156 0.50 9.93 15.36
C PHE A 156 0.00 8.57 14.90
N LYS A 157 -0.18 7.64 15.83
CA LYS A 157 -0.85 6.36 15.61
C LYS A 157 -2.25 6.42 16.19
N TYR A 158 -3.26 6.05 15.41
CA TYR A 158 -4.64 5.95 15.88
C TYR A 158 -4.87 4.58 16.49
N ASN A 159 -5.12 4.54 17.80
CA ASN A 159 -5.38 3.33 18.54
C ASN A 159 -6.34 3.61 19.71
N ASN A 160 -7.27 2.68 19.96
CA ASN A 160 -8.29 2.80 21.00
C ASN A 160 -9.07 4.13 20.92
N LYS A 161 -9.46 4.53 19.70
CA LYS A 161 -10.19 5.77 19.37
C LYS A 161 -9.43 7.07 19.69
N LYS A 162 -8.12 7.02 19.89
CA LYS A 162 -7.27 8.16 20.16
C LYS A 162 -6.02 8.17 19.28
N LEU A 163 -5.52 9.35 19.01
CA LEU A 163 -4.22 9.57 18.39
C LEU A 163 -3.15 9.66 19.48
N HIS A 164 -2.09 8.89 19.32
CA HIS A 164 -0.94 8.86 20.20
C HIS A 164 0.29 9.27 19.39
N SER A 165 1.04 10.25 19.89
CA SER A 165 2.30 10.64 19.26
C SER A 165 3.27 9.47 19.27
N ILE A 166 3.97 9.26 18.15
CA ILE A 166 5.02 8.26 18.04
C ILE A 166 6.40 8.92 17.89
N ASN A 167 7.41 8.24 18.41
CA ASN A 167 8.79 8.69 18.32
C ASN A 167 9.57 7.84 17.31
N GLU A 168 10.63 8.42 16.76
CA GLU A 168 11.55 7.68 15.90
C GLU A 168 12.19 6.52 16.68
N LYS A 169 12.20 5.35 16.04
CA LYS A 169 12.88 4.15 16.50
C LYS A 169 14.04 3.84 15.57
N THR A 170 15.03 3.11 16.06
CA THR A 170 16.24 2.74 15.30
C THR A 170 16.38 1.23 15.29
N ILE A 171 16.54 0.64 14.11
CA ILE A 171 16.92 -0.76 13.97
C ILE A 171 18.43 -0.85 14.11
N LYS A 172 18.91 -1.83 14.89
CA LYS A 172 20.34 -2.07 15.09
C LYS A 172 20.62 -3.56 14.98
N ASN A 173 21.54 -3.93 14.11
CA ASN A 173 22.08 -5.28 14.05
C ASN A 173 23.57 -5.24 13.70
N LYS A 174 24.28 -6.34 13.95
CA LYS A 174 25.73 -6.42 13.75
C LYS A 174 26.19 -6.34 12.29
N TRP A 175 25.31 -6.66 11.34
CA TRP A 175 25.65 -6.72 9.91
C TRP A 175 25.59 -5.36 9.22
N THR A 176 24.57 -4.56 9.53
CA THR A 176 24.30 -3.29 8.86
C THR A 176 24.43 -2.08 9.78
N GLY A 177 24.65 -2.31 11.09
CA GLY A 177 24.80 -1.26 12.08
C GLY A 177 23.48 -0.59 12.47
N TYR A 178 23.48 0.73 12.53
CA TYR A 178 22.32 1.53 12.91
C TYR A 178 21.54 2.02 11.68
N ILE A 179 20.26 1.70 11.63
CA ILE A 179 19.35 2.13 10.57
C ILE A 179 18.30 3.02 11.21
N LYS A 180 18.24 4.27 10.73
CA LYS A 180 17.23 5.27 11.12
C LYS A 180 16.23 5.46 9.99
N PRO A 181 14.97 5.78 10.30
CA PRO A 181 14.01 6.17 9.28
C PRO A 181 14.48 7.44 8.57
N ARG A 182 14.23 7.53 7.27
CA ARG A 182 14.65 8.65 6.42
C ARG A 182 13.53 9.62 6.09
N ASN A 183 12.28 9.18 6.28
CA ASN A 183 11.08 9.95 6.01
C ASN A 183 9.96 9.54 6.99
N PRO A 184 8.87 10.32 7.09
CA PRO A 184 7.79 10.07 8.05
C PRO A 184 7.10 8.71 7.90
N GLU A 185 6.92 8.21 6.68
CA GLU A 185 6.31 6.91 6.45
C GLU A 185 7.20 5.77 6.97
N GLN A 186 8.52 5.91 6.84
CA GLN A 186 9.45 4.95 7.43
C GLN A 186 9.39 4.99 8.96
N VAL A 187 9.16 6.16 9.60
CA VAL A 187 8.91 6.24 11.06
C VAL A 187 7.67 5.41 11.43
N CYS A 188 6.59 5.53 10.66
CA CYS A 188 5.38 4.73 10.85
C CYS A 188 5.67 3.22 10.72
N LEU A 189 6.43 2.81 9.70
CA LEU A 189 6.79 1.41 9.50
C LEU A 189 7.62 0.86 10.66
N PHE A 190 8.62 1.64 11.13
CA PHE A 190 9.43 1.25 12.29
C PHE A 190 8.55 1.11 13.54
N ASP A 191 7.62 2.04 13.78
CA ASP A 191 6.70 1.92 14.90
C ASP A 191 5.89 0.63 14.84
N GLY A 192 5.33 0.31 13.68
CA GLY A 192 4.57 -0.93 13.46
C GLY A 192 5.40 -2.21 13.64
N LEU A 193 6.68 -2.19 13.25
CA LEU A 193 7.59 -3.31 13.45
C LEU A 193 7.90 -3.56 14.93
N TYR A 194 8.07 -2.48 15.71
CA TYR A 194 8.35 -2.59 17.15
C TYR A 194 7.13 -2.90 18.01
N ASP A 195 5.92 -2.81 17.47
CA ASP A 195 4.71 -3.19 18.19
C ASP A 195 4.48 -4.71 18.07
N PRO A 196 4.62 -5.49 19.17
CA PRO A 196 4.49 -6.94 19.12
C PRO A 196 3.06 -7.41 18.84
N GLN A 197 2.06 -6.56 18.98
CA GLN A 197 0.66 -6.89 18.65
C GLN A 197 0.46 -7.00 17.13
N ASN A 198 1.28 -6.33 16.33
CA ASN A 198 1.24 -6.40 14.89
C ASN A 198 1.89 -7.70 14.40
N THR A 199 1.12 -8.77 14.39
CA THR A 199 1.61 -10.07 13.89
C THR A 199 1.70 -10.10 12.37
N ILE A 200 1.01 -9.21 11.66
CA ILE A 200 1.03 -9.07 10.21
C ILE A 200 1.48 -7.65 9.87
N VAL A 201 2.60 -7.52 9.18
CA VAL A 201 3.13 -6.22 8.72
C VAL A 201 3.16 -6.19 7.20
N TYR A 202 2.65 -5.13 6.62
CA TYR A 202 2.75 -4.86 5.19
C TYR A 202 3.49 -3.55 4.93
N ALA A 203 4.58 -3.65 4.20
CA ALA A 203 5.33 -2.51 3.65
C ALA A 203 5.05 -2.40 2.16
N GLY A 204 4.24 -1.42 1.77
CA GLY A 204 3.89 -1.14 0.38
C GLY A 204 4.78 -0.06 -0.25
N GLY A 205 4.74 0.06 -1.58
CA GLY A 205 5.39 1.14 -2.32
C GLY A 205 6.17 0.67 -3.54
N SER A 206 6.61 1.62 -4.37
CA SER A 206 7.39 1.38 -5.57
C SER A 206 8.78 0.80 -5.29
N PHE A 207 9.58 0.60 -6.35
CA PHE A 207 10.97 0.18 -6.18
C PHE A 207 11.80 1.25 -5.45
N GLY A 208 12.75 0.82 -4.62
CA GLY A 208 13.72 1.73 -4.02
C GLY A 208 13.27 2.52 -2.80
N VAL A 209 12.02 2.38 -2.34
CA VAL A 209 11.53 3.05 -1.13
C VAL A 209 11.99 2.40 0.18
N GLY A 210 12.71 1.27 0.12
CA GLY A 210 13.33 0.63 1.28
C GLY A 210 12.52 -0.48 1.94
N LYS A 211 11.44 -1.01 1.34
CA LYS A 211 10.57 -2.07 1.90
C LYS A 211 11.36 -3.27 2.43
N SER A 212 11.91 -4.06 1.51
CA SER A 212 12.62 -5.31 1.83
C SER A 212 13.86 -5.04 2.70
N PHE A 213 14.54 -3.89 2.50
CA PHE A 213 15.67 -3.47 3.32
C PHE A 213 15.27 -3.31 4.80
N ILE A 214 14.19 -2.57 5.08
CA ILE A 214 13.74 -2.31 6.46
C ILE A 214 13.22 -3.61 7.10
N LEU A 215 12.37 -4.37 6.41
CA LEU A 215 11.81 -5.61 6.94
C LEU A 215 12.89 -6.65 7.25
N SER A 216 13.86 -6.84 6.34
CA SER A 216 14.97 -7.77 6.53
C SER A 216 15.88 -7.36 7.67
N ASN A 217 16.21 -6.08 7.79
CA ASN A 217 17.06 -5.58 8.87
C ASN A 217 16.40 -5.71 10.25
N PHE A 218 15.09 -5.50 10.32
CA PHE A 218 14.36 -5.73 11.56
C PHE A 218 14.34 -7.23 11.93
N ALA A 219 14.10 -8.12 10.96
CA ALA A 219 14.16 -9.56 11.20
C ALA A 219 15.57 -10.02 11.66
N LEU A 220 16.62 -9.47 11.06
CA LEU A 220 18.01 -9.73 11.49
C LEU A 220 18.27 -9.22 12.90
N GLN A 221 17.76 -8.04 13.26
CA GLN A 221 17.84 -7.54 14.64
C GLN A 221 17.19 -8.49 15.65
N GLU A 222 15.97 -8.94 15.34
CA GLU A 222 15.23 -9.84 16.22
C GLU A 222 15.89 -11.22 16.33
N LEU A 223 16.50 -11.69 15.25
CA LEU A 223 17.31 -12.89 15.22
C LEU A 223 18.57 -12.75 16.10
N GLU A 224 19.29 -11.62 15.98
CA GLU A 224 20.50 -11.35 16.77
C GLU A 224 20.20 -11.24 18.26
N LYS A 225 19.05 -10.63 18.62
CA LYS A 225 18.58 -10.51 20.01
C LYS A 225 17.97 -11.80 20.57
N GLU A 226 17.92 -12.86 19.77
CA GLU A 226 17.30 -14.14 20.13
C GLU A 226 15.80 -14.03 20.49
N ASN A 227 15.14 -12.94 20.05
CA ASN A 227 13.69 -12.77 20.18
C ASN A 227 12.91 -13.72 19.25
N ILE A 228 13.57 -14.18 18.20
CA ILE A 228 13.11 -15.23 17.30
C ILE A 228 14.21 -16.27 17.11
N ARG A 229 13.82 -17.51 16.85
CA ARG A 229 14.74 -18.61 16.55
C ARG A 229 15.22 -18.56 15.10
N LYS A 230 14.35 -18.18 14.15
CA LYS A 230 14.57 -18.38 12.72
C LYS A 230 13.92 -17.29 11.89
N ILE A 231 14.54 -16.94 10.78
CA ILE A 231 13.95 -16.20 9.68
C ILE A 231 13.50 -17.20 8.62
N ILE A 232 12.24 -17.14 8.21
CA ILE A 232 11.69 -17.90 7.10
C ILE A 232 11.56 -16.93 5.92
N TYR A 233 12.29 -17.17 4.85
CA TYR A 233 12.21 -16.37 3.65
C TYR A 233 11.38 -17.08 2.58
N ILE A 234 10.33 -16.41 2.10
CA ILE A 234 9.43 -16.93 1.09
C ILE A 234 9.61 -16.07 -0.17
N PRO A 235 10.40 -16.56 -1.13
CA PRO A 235 10.56 -15.89 -2.40
C PRO A 235 9.27 -16.04 -3.22
N ASN A 236 8.81 -14.95 -3.80
CA ASN A 236 7.72 -15.00 -4.77
C ASN A 236 8.25 -14.68 -6.16
N ASN A 237 8.83 -15.67 -6.78
CA ASN A 237 9.21 -15.59 -8.18
C ASN A 237 8.00 -15.94 -9.04
N ALA A 238 7.40 -14.97 -9.72
CA ALA A 238 6.28 -15.18 -10.66
C ALA A 238 6.61 -16.18 -11.80
N TYR A 239 7.88 -16.51 -11.96
CA TYR A 239 8.39 -17.50 -12.92
C TYR A 239 8.43 -18.94 -12.40
N VAL A 240 7.80 -19.24 -11.25
CA VAL A 240 7.82 -20.58 -10.66
C VAL A 240 6.91 -21.58 -11.42
N GLU A 241 6.24 -21.20 -12.51
CA GLU A 241 5.67 -22.19 -13.42
C GLU A 241 6.73 -23.14 -13.99
N ASN A 242 8.00 -22.71 -14.06
CA ASN A 242 9.14 -23.57 -14.42
C ASN A 242 9.95 -24.08 -13.22
N ALA A 243 9.57 -23.79 -11.98
CA ALA A 243 10.29 -24.25 -10.79
C ALA A 243 9.99 -25.70 -10.40
N MET A 244 9.16 -26.43 -11.16
CA MET A 244 9.16 -27.90 -11.09
C MET A 244 10.54 -28.48 -11.43
N ASP A 245 11.37 -27.76 -12.17
CA ASP A 245 12.72 -28.20 -12.55
C ASP A 245 13.83 -27.89 -11.53
N LEU A 246 13.56 -27.06 -10.50
CA LEU A 246 14.54 -26.82 -9.42
C LEU A 246 14.90 -28.08 -8.62
N GLY A 247 14.04 -29.11 -8.65
CA GLY A 247 14.29 -30.40 -8.02
C GLY A 247 15.46 -31.19 -8.66
N PHE A 248 15.78 -30.93 -9.92
CA PHE A 248 16.79 -31.65 -10.69
C PHE A 248 18.09 -30.88 -10.94
N LEU A 249 18.20 -29.62 -10.47
CA LEU A 249 19.47 -28.91 -10.57
C LEU A 249 20.52 -29.57 -9.65
N PRO A 250 21.72 -29.92 -10.14
CA PRO A 250 22.80 -30.33 -9.29
C PRO A 250 23.26 -29.16 -8.42
N GLY A 251 23.52 -29.40 -7.14
CA GLY A 251 23.97 -28.39 -6.20
C GLY A 251 23.35 -28.54 -4.81
N ASP A 252 23.98 -27.93 -3.82
CA ASP A 252 23.51 -27.90 -2.44
C ASP A 252 22.25 -27.03 -2.32
N LYS A 253 21.45 -27.23 -1.26
CA LYS A 253 20.26 -26.43 -0.94
C LYS A 253 20.54 -24.93 -0.96
N ILE A 254 21.73 -24.54 -0.53
CA ILE A 254 22.18 -23.14 -0.45
C ILE A 254 22.32 -22.58 -1.88
N GLU A 255 23.05 -23.26 -2.78
CA GLU A 255 23.27 -22.78 -4.15
C GLU A 255 21.94 -22.61 -4.91
N LYS A 256 20.98 -23.52 -4.71
CA LYS A 256 19.65 -23.45 -5.33
C LYS A 256 18.81 -22.28 -4.82
N SER A 257 19.01 -21.86 -3.57
CA SER A 257 18.27 -20.78 -2.94
C SER A 257 18.85 -19.39 -3.23
N MET A 258 20.12 -19.31 -3.61
CA MET A 258 20.86 -18.04 -3.78
C MET A 258 20.17 -17.03 -4.71
N PRO A 259 19.69 -17.40 -5.91
CA PRO A 259 19.03 -16.46 -6.81
C PRO A 259 17.77 -15.82 -6.17
N SER A 260 17.11 -16.58 -5.29
CA SER A 260 15.85 -16.16 -4.67
C SER A 260 16.02 -15.23 -3.46
N ILE A 261 17.22 -15.19 -2.85
CA ILE A 261 17.52 -14.43 -1.63
C ILE A 261 18.51 -13.29 -1.85
N GLY A 262 18.69 -12.88 -3.12
CA GLY A 262 19.59 -11.79 -3.48
C GLY A 262 19.55 -10.60 -2.51
N PRO A 263 18.38 -10.04 -2.16
CA PRO A 263 18.31 -8.93 -1.22
C PRO A 263 18.92 -9.19 0.17
N LEU A 264 18.88 -10.42 0.67
CA LEU A 264 19.54 -10.78 1.93
C LEU A 264 21.04 -10.96 1.74
N VAL A 265 21.48 -11.56 0.62
CA VAL A 265 22.90 -11.71 0.29
C VAL A 265 23.58 -10.34 0.18
N ASP A 266 22.91 -9.37 -0.47
CA ASP A 266 23.41 -7.99 -0.59
C ASP A 266 23.54 -7.29 0.76
N LEU A 267 22.72 -7.67 1.75
CA LEU A 267 22.77 -7.08 3.09
C LEU A 267 23.88 -7.63 3.98
N ILE A 268 24.08 -8.96 4.00
CA ILE A 268 24.94 -9.60 5.00
C ILE A 268 26.04 -10.47 4.41
N GLY A 269 26.09 -10.60 3.10
CA GLY A 269 27.10 -11.40 2.39
C GLY A 269 26.81 -12.90 2.38
N ILE A 270 27.44 -13.59 1.42
CA ILE A 270 27.20 -15.01 1.17
C ILE A 270 27.69 -15.92 2.32
N ASP A 271 28.82 -15.57 2.94
CA ASP A 271 29.40 -16.36 4.03
C ASP A 271 28.49 -16.38 5.26
N GLU A 272 27.90 -15.21 5.60
CA GLU A 272 27.00 -15.11 6.73
C GLU A 272 25.65 -15.79 6.43
N ILE A 273 25.15 -15.70 5.20
CA ILE A 273 24.00 -16.48 4.73
C ILE A 273 24.24 -17.97 4.90
N SER A 274 25.39 -18.46 4.46
CA SER A 274 25.77 -19.88 4.58
C SER A 274 25.85 -20.32 6.05
N ARG A 275 26.38 -19.46 6.92
CA ARG A 275 26.42 -19.71 8.36
C ARG A 275 25.03 -19.82 8.96
N LEU A 276 24.11 -18.87 8.63
CA LEU A 276 22.73 -18.90 9.13
C LEU A 276 21.95 -20.12 8.65
N PHE A 277 22.21 -20.61 7.43
CA PHE A 277 21.66 -21.88 6.95
C PHE A 277 22.17 -23.08 7.74
N ALA A 278 23.50 -23.15 7.98
CA ALA A 278 24.13 -24.24 8.73
C ALA A 278 23.63 -24.30 10.18
N GLU A 279 23.38 -23.13 10.78
CA GLU A 279 22.81 -22.98 12.13
C GLU A 279 21.29 -23.17 12.18
N GLU A 280 20.64 -23.46 11.04
CA GLU A 280 19.19 -23.54 10.89
C GLU A 280 18.43 -22.28 11.35
N ARG A 281 19.08 -21.12 11.28
CA ARG A 281 18.54 -19.81 11.65
C ARG A 281 17.94 -19.03 10.47
N LEU A 282 18.22 -19.47 9.25
CA LEU A 282 17.61 -19.00 8.02
C LEU A 282 17.08 -20.20 7.23
N GLU A 283 15.87 -20.11 6.74
CA GLU A 283 15.27 -21.11 5.88
C GLU A 283 14.58 -20.45 4.70
N VAL A 284 14.84 -20.92 3.49
CA VAL A 284 14.13 -20.49 2.28
C VAL A 284 13.08 -21.53 1.94
N VAL A 285 11.83 -21.11 1.88
CA VAL A 285 10.69 -22.00 1.67
C VAL A 285 9.88 -21.50 0.47
N PRO A 286 10.00 -22.13 -0.69
CA PRO A 286 9.11 -21.86 -1.82
C PRO A 286 7.65 -22.08 -1.45
N LEU A 287 6.76 -21.27 -2.02
CA LEU A 287 5.33 -21.25 -1.70
C LEU A 287 4.66 -22.65 -1.83
N ALA A 288 5.11 -23.44 -2.81
CA ALA A 288 4.61 -24.80 -3.03
C ALA A 288 4.84 -25.77 -1.84
N TYR A 289 5.85 -25.51 -1.01
CA TYR A 289 6.24 -26.38 0.11
C TYR A 289 5.75 -25.92 1.48
N ILE A 290 4.86 -24.94 1.53
CA ILE A 290 4.33 -24.36 2.79
C ILE A 290 3.21 -25.24 3.39
N ARG A 291 2.48 -26.02 2.57
CA ARG A 291 1.37 -26.84 3.07
C ARG A 291 1.85 -27.82 4.13
N GLY A 292 1.09 -27.94 5.22
CA GLY A 292 1.41 -28.83 6.35
C GLY A 292 2.50 -28.32 7.29
N ARG A 293 3.08 -27.14 7.02
CA ARG A 293 4.08 -26.49 7.90
C ARG A 293 3.40 -25.67 8.99
N ASN A 294 4.11 -25.46 10.09
CA ASN A 294 3.79 -24.49 11.14
C ASN A 294 5.10 -23.77 11.51
N PHE A 295 5.13 -22.44 11.42
CA PHE A 295 6.33 -21.66 11.70
C PHE A 295 6.18 -21.00 13.07
N GLU A 296 6.97 -21.46 14.04
CA GLU A 296 6.97 -20.97 15.41
C GLU A 296 8.26 -20.21 15.72
N ASN A 297 8.19 -19.25 16.64
CA ASN A 297 9.33 -18.42 17.05
C ASN A 297 10.10 -17.83 15.86
N SER A 298 9.37 -17.34 14.86
CA SER A 298 9.96 -16.98 13.58
C SER A 298 9.40 -15.65 13.05
N ILE A 299 10.21 -14.95 12.25
CA ILE A 299 9.72 -13.92 11.34
C ILE A 299 9.71 -14.52 9.94
N ILE A 300 8.53 -14.45 9.31
CA ILE A 300 8.30 -14.91 7.93
C ILE A 300 8.36 -13.69 7.03
N LEU A 301 9.34 -13.64 6.14
CA LEU A 301 9.51 -12.58 5.13
C LEU A 301 8.93 -13.05 3.80
N VAL A 302 7.91 -12.39 3.30
CA VAL A 302 7.26 -12.69 2.01
C VAL A 302 7.59 -11.56 1.05
N ASN A 303 8.47 -11.86 0.09
CA ASN A 303 8.94 -10.89 -0.90
C ASN A 303 8.00 -10.82 -2.11
N GLU A 304 7.84 -9.64 -2.72
CA GLU A 304 7.05 -9.40 -3.95
C GLU A 304 5.61 -9.94 -3.86
N ALA A 305 4.94 -9.66 -2.74
CA ALA A 305 3.63 -10.23 -2.42
C ALA A 305 2.49 -9.75 -3.35
N GLN A 306 2.71 -8.79 -4.25
CA GLN A 306 1.72 -8.37 -5.26
C GLN A 306 1.38 -9.48 -6.25
N ASN A 307 2.24 -10.48 -6.41
CA ASN A 307 2.05 -11.63 -7.28
C ASN A 307 1.47 -12.84 -6.53
N LEU A 308 0.81 -12.61 -5.40
CA LEU A 308 0.05 -13.62 -4.65
C LEU A 308 -1.46 -13.46 -4.87
N ASP A 309 -2.17 -14.57 -4.94
CA ASP A 309 -3.62 -14.61 -4.94
C ASP A 309 -4.20 -14.78 -3.51
N PHE A 310 -5.53 -14.86 -3.42
CA PHE A 310 -6.25 -15.03 -2.16
C PHE A 310 -5.89 -16.33 -1.43
N ASP A 311 -5.72 -17.43 -2.17
CA ASP A 311 -5.45 -18.74 -1.59
C ASP A 311 -4.02 -18.79 -1.04
N HIS A 312 -3.08 -18.13 -1.71
CA HIS A 312 -1.72 -17.97 -1.24
C HIS A 312 -1.66 -17.16 0.07
N ILE A 313 -2.34 -16.02 0.17
CA ILE A 313 -2.39 -15.23 1.42
C ILE A 313 -3.02 -16.03 2.55
N LYS A 314 -4.14 -16.72 2.29
CA LYS A 314 -4.79 -17.58 3.27
C LYS A 314 -3.86 -18.71 3.75
N LEU A 315 -3.14 -19.34 2.81
CA LEU A 315 -2.18 -20.38 3.11
C LEU A 315 -1.08 -19.84 4.02
N LEU A 316 -0.47 -18.70 3.68
CA LEU A 316 0.64 -18.08 4.41
C LEU A 316 0.24 -17.67 5.84
N ILE A 317 -0.86 -16.93 5.99
CA ILE A 317 -1.34 -16.50 7.31
C ILE A 317 -1.67 -17.71 8.19
N GLY A 318 -2.26 -18.77 7.63
CA GLY A 318 -2.57 -19.99 8.35
C GLY A 318 -1.36 -20.83 8.78
N ARG A 319 -0.13 -20.40 8.48
CA ARG A 319 1.13 -21.07 8.90
C ARG A 319 1.91 -20.28 9.94
N VAL A 320 1.43 -19.11 10.31
CA VAL A 320 2.02 -18.31 11.38
C VAL A 320 1.67 -18.97 12.72
N GLY A 321 2.66 -19.61 13.33
CA GLY A 321 2.54 -20.28 14.63
C GLY A 321 2.80 -19.34 15.80
N GLU A 322 2.88 -19.91 17.00
CA GLU A 322 3.09 -19.14 18.23
C GLU A 322 4.41 -18.35 18.18
N LYS A 323 4.37 -17.12 18.73
CA LYS A 323 5.51 -16.19 18.80
C LYS A 323 6.11 -15.88 17.43
N SER A 324 5.32 -16.00 16.36
CA SER A 324 5.76 -15.70 15.01
C SER A 324 5.01 -14.51 14.43
N ARG A 325 5.65 -13.85 13.49
CA ARG A 325 5.12 -12.71 12.75
C ARG A 325 5.36 -12.91 11.26
N ILE A 326 4.49 -12.35 10.43
CA ILE A 326 4.62 -12.40 8.98
C ILE A 326 4.69 -10.99 8.40
N PHE A 327 5.70 -10.75 7.57
CA PHE A 327 5.96 -9.47 6.94
C PHE A 327 5.86 -9.62 5.43
N PHE A 328 5.06 -8.78 4.81
CA PHE A 328 4.87 -8.73 3.38
C PHE A 328 5.47 -7.45 2.81
N ASP A 329 6.25 -7.55 1.76
CA ASP A 329 6.56 -6.43 0.91
C ASP A 329 5.89 -6.55 -0.46
N GLY A 330 5.65 -5.44 -1.12
CA GLY A 330 5.07 -5.46 -2.45
C GLY A 330 4.47 -4.13 -2.89
N SER A 331 4.07 -4.05 -4.18
CA SER A 331 3.43 -2.89 -4.76
C SER A 331 2.25 -3.29 -5.65
N LEU A 332 1.06 -2.79 -5.36
CA LEU A 332 -0.11 -3.01 -6.23
C LEU A 332 0.02 -2.37 -7.62
N LYS A 333 0.99 -1.48 -7.83
CA LYS A 333 1.30 -0.92 -9.15
C LYS A 333 2.16 -1.88 -10.00
N GLN A 334 2.86 -2.83 -9.37
CA GLN A 334 3.87 -3.70 -9.97
C GLN A 334 3.39 -5.15 -10.02
N ILE A 335 2.19 -5.37 -10.55
CA ILE A 335 1.62 -6.71 -10.71
C ILE A 335 2.07 -7.25 -12.06
N ASP A 336 2.89 -8.29 -12.07
CA ASP A 336 3.53 -8.84 -13.27
C ASP A 336 2.57 -9.58 -14.21
N SER A 337 1.44 -10.08 -13.70
CA SER A 337 0.50 -10.87 -14.49
C SER A 337 -0.95 -10.45 -14.25
N ASP A 338 -1.74 -10.45 -15.33
CA ASP A 338 -3.19 -10.16 -15.29
C ASP A 338 -3.98 -11.15 -14.41
N ILE A 339 -3.46 -12.37 -14.22
CA ILE A 339 -4.06 -13.37 -13.33
C ILE A 339 -4.20 -12.81 -11.91
N PHE A 340 -3.20 -12.07 -11.43
CA PHE A 340 -3.20 -11.49 -10.08
C PHE A 340 -3.98 -10.17 -9.98
N LYS A 341 -4.36 -9.52 -11.08
CA LYS A 341 -5.14 -8.26 -11.04
C LYS A 341 -6.54 -8.46 -10.48
N ASN A 342 -7.19 -9.58 -10.75
CA ASN A 342 -8.58 -9.84 -10.37
C ASN A 342 -8.76 -10.44 -8.97
N LYS A 343 -7.85 -11.34 -8.56
CA LYS A 343 -7.86 -12.01 -7.24
C LYS A 343 -6.58 -11.73 -6.47
N ASN A 344 -6.17 -10.47 -6.45
CA ASN A 344 -4.92 -10.06 -5.83
C ASN A 344 -4.95 -10.23 -4.31
N GLY A 345 -4.00 -10.98 -3.79
CA GLY A 345 -3.89 -11.29 -2.37
C GLY A 345 -3.57 -10.08 -1.51
N LEU A 346 -2.78 -9.09 -2.01
CA LEU A 346 -2.53 -7.85 -1.28
C LEU A 346 -3.78 -7.02 -1.09
N LYS A 347 -4.69 -6.96 -2.08
CA LYS A 347 -5.97 -6.28 -1.93
C LYS A 347 -6.82 -6.92 -0.82
N LEU A 348 -6.79 -8.25 -0.72
CA LEU A 348 -7.42 -8.96 0.39
C LEU A 348 -6.77 -8.59 1.73
N LEU A 349 -5.44 -8.60 1.80
CA LEU A 349 -4.70 -8.25 3.01
C LEU A 349 -5.05 -6.84 3.50
N LEU A 350 -5.06 -5.86 2.59
CA LEU A 350 -5.43 -4.47 2.90
C LEU A 350 -6.88 -4.32 3.35
N ASN A 351 -7.81 -5.13 2.82
CA ASN A 351 -9.19 -5.15 3.28
C ASN A 351 -9.31 -5.75 4.70
N LEU A 352 -8.52 -6.77 5.02
CA LEU A 352 -8.46 -7.34 6.37
C LEU A 352 -7.89 -6.34 7.38
N ALA A 353 -6.88 -5.56 6.99
CA ALA A 353 -6.30 -4.50 7.82
C ALA A 353 -7.31 -3.41 8.22
N LYS A 354 -8.34 -3.17 7.40
CA LYS A 354 -9.46 -2.26 7.72
C LYS A 354 -10.55 -2.88 8.58
N SER A 355 -10.56 -4.20 8.72
CA SER A 355 -11.61 -4.88 9.45
C SER A 355 -11.50 -4.62 10.96
N PRO A 356 -12.55 -4.13 11.63
CA PRO A 356 -12.51 -3.87 13.08
C PRO A 356 -12.11 -5.10 13.91
N ASN A 357 -12.37 -6.30 13.39
CA ASN A 357 -12.05 -7.56 14.08
C ASN A 357 -10.56 -7.91 14.03
N TYR A 358 -9.84 -7.45 13.01
CA TYR A 358 -8.47 -7.89 12.72
C TYR A 358 -7.46 -6.75 12.63
N SER A 359 -7.89 -5.49 12.49
CA SER A 359 -7.01 -4.32 12.32
C SER A 359 -5.92 -4.22 13.38
N LYS A 360 -6.19 -4.64 14.61
CA LYS A 360 -5.20 -4.65 15.70
C LYS A 360 -4.00 -5.58 15.47
N LEU A 361 -4.13 -6.55 14.58
CA LEU A 361 -3.05 -7.48 14.24
C LEU A 361 -2.17 -6.94 13.09
N PHE A 362 -2.61 -5.86 12.45
CA PHE A 362 -1.96 -5.34 11.25
C PHE A 362 -1.20 -4.04 11.52
N SER A 363 -0.02 -3.95 10.93
CA SER A 363 0.61 -2.68 10.59
C SER A 363 0.72 -2.58 9.09
N THR A 364 0.14 -1.55 8.51
CA THR A 364 0.16 -1.30 7.07
C THR A 364 0.77 0.07 6.84
N VAL A 365 1.83 0.13 6.04
CA VAL A 365 2.46 1.40 5.67
C VAL A 365 2.86 1.35 4.20
N ARG A 366 2.38 2.31 3.42
CA ARG A 366 2.84 2.54 2.06
C ARG A 366 3.90 3.63 2.08
N LEU A 367 5.12 3.25 1.71
CA LEU A 367 6.25 4.16 1.51
C LEU A 367 6.11 4.83 0.14
N GLN A 368 6.31 6.14 0.09
CA GLN A 368 6.14 6.93 -1.14
C GLN A 368 7.47 7.46 -1.67
N THR A 369 8.37 7.86 -0.79
CA THR A 369 9.63 8.50 -1.16
C THR A 369 10.68 7.47 -1.57
N VAL A 370 11.22 7.60 -2.79
CA VAL A 370 12.33 6.77 -3.26
C VAL A 370 13.63 7.20 -2.58
N GLU A 371 14.27 6.28 -1.90
CA GLU A 371 15.48 6.50 -1.11
C GLU A 371 16.75 5.95 -1.79
N ARG A 372 16.69 5.71 -3.10
CA ARG A 372 17.82 5.25 -3.93
C ARG A 372 18.49 6.40 -4.67
N SER A 373 19.47 6.08 -5.51
CA SER A 373 20.17 7.02 -6.36
C SER A 373 19.22 7.72 -7.35
N ILE A 374 19.62 8.90 -7.83
CA ILE A 374 18.90 9.65 -8.88
C ILE A 374 18.62 8.75 -10.10
N THR A 375 19.57 7.87 -10.46
CA THR A 375 19.40 6.92 -11.57
C THR A 375 18.22 5.95 -11.33
N ALA A 376 18.01 5.50 -10.09
CA ALA A 376 16.90 4.61 -9.77
C ALA A 376 15.53 5.34 -9.78
N GLN A 377 15.52 6.66 -9.59
CA GLN A 377 14.30 7.47 -9.69
C GLN A 377 13.81 7.59 -11.14
N VAL A 378 14.70 7.45 -12.13
CA VAL A 378 14.30 7.42 -13.55
C VAL A 378 13.37 6.24 -13.84
N ALA A 379 13.56 5.10 -13.19
CA ALA A 379 12.68 3.95 -13.38
C ALA A 379 11.25 4.23 -12.88
N GLU A 380 11.10 4.95 -11.76
CA GLU A 380 9.77 5.35 -11.27
C GLU A 380 9.08 6.37 -12.20
N TYR A 381 9.87 7.26 -12.80
CA TYR A 381 9.34 8.19 -13.80
C TYR A 381 8.80 7.46 -15.04
N LEU A 382 9.45 6.38 -15.48
CA LEU A 382 8.98 5.56 -16.60
C LEU A 382 7.65 4.86 -16.28
N ASP A 383 7.47 4.36 -15.05
CA ASP A 383 6.21 3.75 -14.59
C ASP A 383 5.01 4.73 -14.60
N ASN A 384 5.26 6.04 -14.58
CA ASN A 384 4.23 7.07 -14.61
C ASN A 384 3.93 7.60 -16.03
N LEU A 385 4.69 7.17 -17.05
CA LEU A 385 4.48 7.53 -18.46
C LEU A 385 3.54 6.56 -19.20
N GLU A 386 3.25 5.38 -18.64
CA GLU A 386 2.26 4.43 -19.11
C GLU A 386 0.88 4.68 -18.45
#